data_ac0b8a70e7d6d0108b685434f7c3ad11
#
_entry.id   ac0b8a70e7d6d0108b685434f7c3ad11
#
_cell.length_a   1.000
_cell.length_b   1.000
_cell.length_c   1.000
_cell.angle_alpha   90.00
_cell.angle_beta   90.00
_cell.angle_gamma   90.00
#
_symmetry.space_group_name_H-M   'P 1'
#
loop_
_entity.id
_entity.type
_entity.pdbx_description
1 polymer ?
#
loop_
_entity_poly.entity_id
_entity_poly.type
_entity_poly.pdbx_seq_one_letter_code
_entity_poly.pdbx_strand_id
1 'polypeptide(L)'
;MDKSHESTENYLETILMLGQDGNVRSVDIANKMGYSKPSISIAMKNLKANGLITINSGFITLTDSGREIAQRIYDRHMLICDWLMFLGVDKETAVQDACKMEHGMSEKSFLAVQKHLEEWKSNMACK
;
A
#
# COMPACT_ATOMS: atom_id res chain seq x y z
N MET A 1 12.14 3.41 -12.66
CA MET A 1 10.78 3.51 -12.15
C MET A 1 10.43 4.94 -11.82
N ASP A 2 9.26 5.37 -12.19
CA ASP A 2 8.81 6.74 -12.00
C ASP A 2 8.46 7.01 -10.52
N LYS A 3 9.11 7.99 -9.91
CA LYS A 3 8.86 8.36 -8.51
C LYS A 3 7.43 8.87 -8.28
N SER A 4 6.82 9.53 -9.27
CA SER A 4 5.44 10.00 -9.14
C SER A 4 4.46 8.84 -9.09
N HIS A 5 4.74 7.75 -9.80
CA HIS A 5 3.92 6.54 -9.76
C HIS A 5 4.00 5.89 -8.37
N GLU A 6 5.21 5.78 -7.82
CA GLU A 6 5.42 5.24 -6.49
C GLU A 6 4.72 6.09 -5.43
N SER A 7 4.79 7.42 -5.55
CA SER A 7 4.11 8.33 -4.63
C SER A 7 2.59 8.14 -4.68
N THR A 8 2.03 8.01 -5.89
CA THR A 8 0.60 7.76 -6.06
C THR A 8 0.18 6.47 -5.36
N GLU A 9 0.95 5.41 -5.56
CA GLU A 9 0.68 4.13 -4.91
C GLU A 9 0.73 4.24 -3.40
N ASN A 10 1.72 4.94 -2.87
CA ASN A 10 1.85 5.15 -1.42
C ASN A 10 0.66 5.90 -0.83
N TYR A 11 0.20 6.96 -1.49
CA TYR A 11 -0.96 7.71 -1.03
C TYR A 11 -2.21 6.84 -1.01
N LEU A 12 -2.43 6.08 -2.09
CA LEU A 12 -3.62 5.23 -2.21
C LEU A 12 -3.61 4.11 -1.17
N GLU A 13 -2.45 3.50 -0.95
CA GLU A 13 -2.29 2.47 0.09
C GLU A 13 -2.58 3.04 1.47
N THR A 14 -2.07 4.24 1.75
CA THR A 14 -2.29 4.90 3.03
C THR A 14 -3.77 5.17 3.27
N ILE A 15 -4.48 5.64 2.23
CA ILE A 15 -5.93 5.88 2.32
C ILE A 15 -6.67 4.57 2.60
N LEU A 16 -6.28 3.49 1.94
CA LEU A 16 -6.89 2.18 2.17
C LEU A 16 -6.71 1.73 3.62
N MET A 17 -5.49 1.85 4.13
CA MET A 17 -5.17 1.43 5.50
C MET A 17 -5.92 2.25 6.54
N LEU A 18 -5.93 3.58 6.38
CA LEU A 18 -6.63 4.47 7.31
C LEU A 18 -8.13 4.27 7.24
N GLY A 19 -8.65 3.94 6.06
CA GLY A 19 -10.08 3.71 5.85
C GLY A 19 -10.62 2.49 6.57
N GLN A 20 -9.75 1.57 6.99
CA GLN A 20 -10.15 0.40 7.78
C GLN A 20 -10.62 0.78 9.18
N ASP A 21 -10.12 1.90 9.70
CA ASP A 21 -10.42 2.36 11.06
C ASP A 21 -11.49 3.45 11.09
N GLY A 22 -12.00 3.88 9.94
CA GLY A 22 -13.04 4.90 9.86
C GLY A 22 -12.86 5.85 8.69
N ASN A 23 -13.42 7.04 8.82
CA ASN A 23 -13.37 8.05 7.78
C ASN A 23 -11.97 8.68 7.69
N VAL A 24 -11.55 9.00 6.46
CA VAL A 24 -10.22 9.54 6.20
C VAL A 24 -10.30 11.00 5.79
N ARG A 25 -9.47 11.83 6.41
CA ARG A 25 -9.30 13.25 6.05
C ARG A 25 -7.84 13.50 5.67
N SER A 26 -7.60 14.62 4.99
CA SER A 26 -6.23 15.02 4.60
C SER A 26 -5.28 15.07 5.79
N VAL A 27 -5.75 15.54 6.95
CA VAL A 27 -4.91 15.62 8.15
C VAL A 27 -4.45 14.24 8.62
N ASP A 28 -5.29 13.23 8.47
CA ASP A 28 -4.94 11.86 8.84
C ASP A 28 -3.80 11.33 7.96
N ILE A 29 -3.87 11.61 6.66
CA ILE A 29 -2.84 11.22 5.71
C ILE A 29 -1.53 11.96 6.00
N ALA A 30 -1.61 13.27 6.25
CA ALA A 30 -0.44 14.09 6.57
C ALA A 30 0.28 13.57 7.81
N ASN A 31 -0.48 13.25 8.85
CA ASN A 31 0.07 12.73 10.10
C ASN A 31 0.71 11.34 9.90
N LYS A 32 0.03 10.48 9.16
CA LYS A 32 0.52 9.12 8.93
C LYS A 32 1.81 9.11 8.11
N MET A 33 1.89 9.96 7.09
CA MET A 33 3.03 9.97 6.17
C MET A 33 4.15 10.94 6.59
N GLY A 34 3.87 11.81 7.54
CA GLY A 34 4.85 12.81 7.98
C GLY A 34 5.06 13.94 6.99
N TYR A 35 4.07 14.25 6.17
CA TYR A 35 4.13 15.31 5.17
C TYR A 35 3.33 16.53 5.63
N SER A 36 3.64 17.69 5.04
CA SER A 36 2.94 18.93 5.36
C SER A 36 1.51 18.90 4.81
N LYS A 37 0.61 19.64 5.44
CA LYS A 37 -0.78 19.75 4.98
C LYS A 37 -0.89 20.30 3.55
N PRO A 38 -0.14 21.37 3.17
CA PRO A 38 -0.18 21.84 1.79
C PRO A 38 0.24 20.78 0.77
N SER A 39 1.28 20.00 1.07
CA SER A 39 1.73 18.93 0.18
C SER A 39 0.65 17.89 -0.03
N ILE A 40 -0.02 17.49 1.04
CA ILE A 40 -1.11 16.51 0.97
C ILE A 40 -2.30 17.07 0.20
N SER A 41 -2.65 18.35 0.41
CA SER A 41 -3.75 18.98 -0.32
C SER A 41 -3.50 18.95 -1.84
N ILE A 42 -2.29 19.23 -2.27
CA ILE A 42 -1.91 19.17 -3.69
C ILE A 42 -2.02 17.73 -4.20
N ALA A 43 -1.48 16.77 -3.44
CA ALA A 43 -1.53 15.36 -3.82
C ALA A 43 -2.98 14.87 -3.95
N MET A 44 -3.85 15.24 -3.01
CA MET A 44 -5.25 14.81 -3.04
C MET A 44 -5.99 15.42 -4.22
N LYS A 45 -5.72 16.67 -4.58
CA LYS A 45 -6.29 17.29 -5.78
C LYS A 45 -5.90 16.53 -7.04
N ASN A 46 -4.63 16.11 -7.13
CA ASN A 46 -4.14 15.35 -8.28
C ASN A 46 -4.80 13.97 -8.36
N LEU A 47 -4.94 13.28 -7.24
CA LEU A 47 -5.61 11.97 -7.19
C LEU A 47 -7.06 12.09 -7.60
N LYS A 48 -7.75 13.13 -7.13
CA LYS A 48 -9.15 13.40 -7.49
C LYS A 48 -9.27 13.66 -8.99
N ALA A 49 -8.37 14.50 -9.54
CA ALA A 49 -8.36 14.82 -10.96
C ALA A 49 -8.16 13.58 -11.83
N ASN A 50 -7.39 12.61 -11.34
CA ASN A 50 -7.13 11.36 -12.05
C ASN A 50 -8.20 10.29 -11.80
N GLY A 51 -9.25 10.62 -11.07
CA GLY A 51 -10.35 9.70 -10.84
C GLY A 51 -10.05 8.56 -9.87
N LEU A 52 -9.07 8.74 -8.99
CA LEU A 52 -8.65 7.71 -8.05
C LEU A 52 -9.28 7.86 -6.66
N ILE A 53 -9.74 9.07 -6.32
CA ILE A 53 -10.43 9.34 -5.06
C ILE A 53 -11.59 10.29 -5.30
N THR A 54 -12.51 10.33 -4.33
CA THR A 54 -13.53 11.38 -4.21
C THR A 54 -13.33 12.08 -2.88
N ILE A 55 -13.75 13.34 -2.83
CA ILE A 55 -13.69 14.14 -1.59
C ILE A 55 -15.08 14.73 -1.36
N ASN A 56 -15.74 14.30 -0.28
CA ASN A 56 -17.08 14.78 0.07
C ASN A 56 -17.06 15.28 1.50
N SER A 57 -17.35 16.57 1.69
CA SER A 57 -17.34 17.22 3.02
C SER A 57 -16.03 16.99 3.77
N GLY A 58 -14.91 17.00 3.03
CA GLY A 58 -13.57 16.78 3.59
C GLY A 58 -13.19 15.32 3.78
N PHE A 59 -14.10 14.38 3.57
CA PHE A 59 -13.80 12.95 3.67
C PHE A 59 -13.32 12.41 2.34
N ILE A 60 -12.22 11.64 2.39
CA ILE A 60 -11.56 11.09 1.23
C ILE A 60 -11.93 9.62 1.09
N THR A 61 -12.42 9.23 -0.08
CA THR A 61 -12.83 7.86 -0.37
C THR A 61 -12.18 7.41 -1.68
N LEU A 62 -11.70 6.17 -1.71
CA LEU A 62 -11.15 5.58 -2.93
C LEU A 62 -12.27 5.28 -3.92
N THR A 63 -12.04 5.60 -5.19
CA THR A 63 -12.90 5.13 -6.28
C THR A 63 -12.56 3.65 -6.53
N ASP A 64 -13.33 2.98 -7.39
CA ASP A 64 -13.02 1.60 -7.76
C ASP A 64 -11.61 1.50 -8.36
N SER A 65 -11.24 2.45 -9.22
CA SER A 65 -9.89 2.48 -9.81
C SER A 65 -8.81 2.69 -8.76
N GLY A 66 -9.03 3.60 -7.83
CA GLY A 66 -8.08 3.87 -6.75
C GLY A 66 -7.95 2.69 -5.81
N ARG A 67 -9.06 2.04 -5.49
CA ARG A 67 -9.07 0.86 -4.62
C ARG A 67 -8.32 -0.32 -5.24
N GLU A 68 -8.47 -0.51 -6.54
CA GLU A 68 -7.76 -1.59 -7.24
C GLU A 68 -6.24 -1.42 -7.11
N ILE A 69 -5.75 -0.21 -7.32
CA ILE A 69 -4.32 0.09 -7.17
C ILE A 69 -3.88 -0.06 -5.72
N ALA A 70 -4.64 0.51 -4.79
CA ALA A 70 -4.32 0.47 -3.37
C ALA A 70 -4.28 -0.98 -2.85
N GLN A 71 -5.26 -1.78 -3.23
CA GLN A 71 -5.35 -3.17 -2.79
C GLN A 71 -4.19 -3.99 -3.32
N ARG A 72 -3.82 -3.78 -4.60
CA ARG A 72 -2.68 -4.49 -5.20
C ARG A 72 -1.39 -4.20 -4.44
N ILE A 73 -1.14 -2.94 -4.11
CA ILE A 73 0.07 -2.55 -3.38
C ILE A 73 0.03 -3.06 -1.94
N TYR A 74 -1.12 -2.98 -1.30
CA TYR A 74 -1.31 -3.48 0.06
C TYR A 74 -1.06 -5.01 0.12
N ASP A 75 -1.59 -5.75 -0.83
CA ASP A 75 -1.39 -7.20 -0.89
C ASP A 75 0.08 -7.55 -1.10
N ARG A 76 0.78 -6.80 -1.94
CA ARG A 76 2.23 -6.97 -2.13
C ARG A 76 2.99 -6.69 -0.85
N HIS A 77 2.63 -5.61 -0.17
CA HIS A 77 3.25 -5.25 1.10
C HIS A 77 3.12 -6.39 2.12
N MET A 78 1.92 -6.89 2.30
CA MET A 78 1.66 -7.95 3.27
C MET A 78 2.39 -9.24 2.90
N LEU A 79 2.40 -9.60 1.63
CA LEU A 79 3.08 -10.80 1.18
C LEU A 79 4.60 -10.72 1.40
N ILE A 80 5.21 -9.62 1.00
CA ILE A 80 6.66 -9.44 1.15
C ILE A 80 7.04 -9.41 2.63
N CYS A 81 6.25 -8.71 3.44
CA CYS A 81 6.48 -8.64 4.88
C CYS A 81 6.43 -10.05 5.50
N ASP A 82 5.39 -10.83 5.18
CA ASP A 82 5.23 -12.19 5.68
C ASP A 82 6.39 -13.08 5.23
N TRP A 83 6.80 -12.95 3.97
CA TRP A 83 7.91 -13.72 3.41
C TRP A 83 9.20 -13.45 4.14
N LEU A 84 9.52 -12.18 4.37
CA LEU A 84 10.73 -11.80 5.09
C LEU A 84 10.71 -12.29 6.53
N MET A 85 9.58 -12.16 7.20
CA MET A 85 9.43 -12.66 8.57
C MET A 85 9.55 -14.19 8.63
N PHE A 86 9.05 -14.86 7.63
CA PHE A 86 9.19 -16.31 7.51
C PHE A 86 10.66 -16.73 7.38
N LEU A 87 11.47 -15.90 6.71
CA LEU A 87 12.91 -16.14 6.56
C LEU A 87 13.70 -15.79 7.82
N GLY A 88 13.04 -15.24 8.83
CA GLY A 88 13.69 -14.90 10.09
C GLY A 88 13.99 -13.41 10.28
N VAL A 89 13.52 -12.57 9.37
CA VAL A 89 13.69 -11.12 9.51
C VAL A 89 12.70 -10.60 10.54
N ASP A 90 13.14 -9.72 11.44
CA ASP A 90 12.27 -9.13 12.44
C ASP A 90 11.19 -8.27 11.78
N LYS A 91 10.06 -8.11 12.47
CA LYS A 91 8.89 -7.42 11.93
C LYS A 91 9.20 -5.99 11.48
N GLU A 92 9.92 -5.25 12.30
CA GLU A 92 10.24 -3.84 11.99
C GLU A 92 11.03 -3.72 10.69
N THR A 93 12.07 -4.52 10.53
CA THR A 93 12.88 -4.55 9.32
C THR A 93 12.07 -5.04 8.12
N ALA A 94 11.27 -6.09 8.32
CA ALA A 94 10.44 -6.65 7.26
C ALA A 94 9.45 -5.62 6.71
N VAL A 95 8.81 -4.85 7.59
CA VAL A 95 7.87 -3.80 7.19
C VAL A 95 8.58 -2.71 6.39
N GLN A 96 9.74 -2.26 6.86
CA GLN A 96 10.51 -1.22 6.17
C GLN A 96 10.98 -1.67 4.79
N ASP A 97 11.48 -2.89 4.69
CA ASP A 97 11.96 -3.41 3.41
C ASP A 97 10.81 -3.70 2.46
N ALA A 98 9.69 -4.21 2.97
CA ALA A 98 8.51 -4.44 2.14
C ALA A 98 8.02 -3.15 1.48
N CYS A 99 8.03 -2.04 2.22
CA CYS A 99 7.65 -0.74 1.65
C CYS A 99 8.52 -0.33 0.47
N LYS A 100 9.79 -0.72 0.49
CA LYS A 100 10.72 -0.41 -0.61
C LYS A 100 10.56 -1.37 -1.78
N MET A 101 10.33 -2.64 -1.50
CA MET A 101 10.32 -3.70 -2.52
C MET A 101 9.02 -3.76 -3.30
N GLU A 102 7.89 -3.41 -2.69
CA GLU A 102 6.58 -3.59 -3.30
C GLU A 102 6.38 -2.81 -4.59
N HIS A 103 7.04 -1.68 -4.74
CA HIS A 103 6.90 -0.82 -5.92
C HIS A 103 7.84 -1.21 -7.06
N GLY A 104 8.92 -1.91 -6.75
CA GLY A 104 9.95 -2.25 -7.74
C GLY A 104 9.83 -3.64 -8.33
N MET A 105 8.97 -4.48 -7.77
CA MET A 105 8.86 -5.87 -8.20
C MET A 105 7.87 -6.00 -9.36
N SER A 106 8.26 -6.74 -10.41
CA SER A 106 7.34 -7.01 -11.51
C SER A 106 6.20 -7.92 -11.04
N GLU A 107 5.09 -7.87 -11.76
CA GLU A 107 3.95 -8.76 -11.48
C GLU A 107 4.37 -10.23 -11.57
N LYS A 108 5.18 -10.56 -12.57
CA LYS A 108 5.68 -11.93 -12.75
C LYS A 108 6.48 -12.41 -11.54
N SER A 109 7.39 -11.58 -11.04
CA SER A 109 8.19 -11.92 -9.86
C SER A 109 7.32 -12.02 -8.61
N PHE A 110 6.36 -11.10 -8.45
CA PHE A 110 5.45 -11.11 -7.32
C PHE A 110 4.66 -12.42 -7.27
N LEU A 111 4.07 -12.82 -8.41
CA LEU A 111 3.29 -14.05 -8.48
C LEU A 111 4.14 -15.30 -8.20
N ALA A 112 5.39 -15.30 -8.63
CA ALA A 112 6.32 -16.41 -8.36
C ALA A 112 6.61 -16.54 -6.85
N VAL A 113 6.87 -15.40 -6.18
CA VAL A 113 7.10 -15.38 -4.73
C VAL A 113 5.84 -15.82 -3.99
N GLN A 114 4.67 -15.33 -4.41
CA GLN A 114 3.38 -15.68 -3.80
C GLN A 114 3.15 -17.18 -3.85
N LYS A 115 3.36 -17.77 -5.02
CA LYS A 115 3.17 -19.23 -5.21
C LYS A 115 4.11 -20.02 -4.31
N HIS A 116 5.38 -19.63 -4.26
CA HIS A 116 6.37 -20.30 -3.43
C HIS A 116 6.00 -20.24 -1.95
N LEU A 117 5.60 -19.07 -1.48
CA LEU A 117 5.23 -18.89 -0.07
C LEU A 117 4.00 -19.69 0.30
N GLU A 118 2.99 -19.71 -0.57
CA GLU A 118 1.76 -20.49 -0.35
C GLU A 118 2.06 -21.98 -0.27
N GLU A 119 2.93 -22.51 -1.15
CA GLU A 119 3.35 -23.90 -1.12
C GLU A 119 4.06 -24.24 0.19
N TRP A 120 4.94 -23.35 0.65
CA TRP A 120 5.67 -23.53 1.89
C TRP A 120 4.72 -23.54 3.09
N LYS A 121 3.80 -22.60 3.17
CA LYS A 121 2.82 -22.53 4.26
C LYS A 121 1.93 -23.77 4.27
N SER A 122 1.51 -24.21 3.10
CA SER A 122 0.68 -25.40 2.97
C SER A 122 1.41 -26.64 3.49
N ASN A 123 2.68 -26.81 3.10
CA ASN A 123 3.49 -27.93 3.56
C ASN A 123 3.70 -27.91 5.08
N MET A 124 3.87 -26.74 5.66
CA MET A 124 4.02 -26.61 7.12
C MET A 124 2.71 -26.88 7.85
N ALA A 125 1.59 -26.47 7.26
CA ALA A 125 0.28 -26.68 7.85
C ALA A 125 -0.08 -28.18 7.93
N CYS A 126 0.48 -28.98 7.04
CA CYS A 126 0.24 -30.42 7.01
C CYS A 126 1.04 -31.20 8.06
N LYS A 127 1.92 -30.54 8.75
CA LYS A 127 2.71 -31.14 9.83
C LYS A 127 2.10 -30.81 11.18
#